data_ad68901673c613085f2118e165959d6d
#
_entry.id   ad68901673c613085f2118e165959d6d
#
_cell.length_a   1.000
_cell.length_b   1.000
_cell.length_c   1.000
_cell.angle_alpha   90.00
_cell.angle_beta   90.00
_cell.angle_gamma   90.00
#
_symmetry.space_group_name_H-M   'P 1'
#
loop_
_entity.id
_entity.type
_entity.pdbx_description
1 polymer ?
#
loop_
_entity_poly.entity_id
_entity_poly.type
_entity_poly.pdbx_seq_one_letter_code
_entity_poly.pdbx_strand_id
1 'polypeptide(L)'
;MSAPKGLVVPVVRNAESLTIPQIELEIGRLAKRARDNKLSVEEMTGGTFSITNGGVFGSMLSTPIINPPQSAILGMHNVVERPVALNGQVVIRPVMYLALSYDHRIIDGRESVSFLFKMKEYLEN
;
A
#
# COMPACT_ATOMS: atom_id res chain seq x y z
N MET A 1 9.80 -3.66 -1.93
CA MET A 1 10.37 -4.82 -1.21
C MET A 1 11.87 -4.63 -1.05
N SER A 2 12.40 -4.89 0.14
CA SER A 2 13.84 -4.86 0.37
C SER A 2 14.50 -6.12 -0.20
N ALA A 3 15.61 -5.93 -0.91
CA ALA A 3 16.44 -6.99 -1.49
C ALA A 3 17.91 -6.74 -1.15
N PRO A 4 18.82 -7.75 -1.25
CA PRO A 4 20.22 -7.58 -0.90
C PRO A 4 20.93 -6.46 -1.66
N LYS A 5 20.50 -6.16 -2.88
CA LYS A 5 21.05 -5.10 -3.74
C LYS A 5 20.30 -3.77 -3.67
N GLY A 6 19.35 -3.63 -2.77
CA GLY A 6 18.56 -2.40 -2.60
C GLY A 6 17.06 -2.61 -2.67
N LEU A 7 16.34 -1.53 -2.87
CA LEU A 7 14.88 -1.53 -2.95
C LEU A 7 14.42 -1.91 -4.36
N VAL A 8 13.50 -2.86 -4.45
CA VAL A 8 12.82 -3.24 -5.71
C VAL A 8 11.30 -3.11 -5.55
N VAL A 9 10.63 -2.78 -6.65
CA VAL A 9 9.18 -2.60 -6.68
C VAL A 9 8.58 -3.54 -7.74
N PRO A 10 8.33 -4.81 -7.38
CA PRO A 10 7.69 -5.75 -8.31
C PRO A 10 6.22 -5.42 -8.51
N VAL A 11 5.67 -5.86 -9.63
CA VAL A 11 4.29 -5.60 -10.04
C VAL A 11 3.45 -6.87 -9.94
N VAL A 12 2.35 -6.79 -9.21
CA VAL A 12 1.29 -7.80 -9.23
C VAL A 12 0.37 -7.46 -10.40
N ARG A 13 0.39 -8.27 -11.46
CA ARG A 13 -0.39 -8.00 -12.67
C ARG A 13 -1.83 -8.43 -12.53
N ASN A 14 -2.73 -7.62 -13.10
CA ASN A 14 -4.17 -7.91 -13.14
C ASN A 14 -4.73 -8.25 -11.75
N ALA A 15 -4.33 -7.49 -10.73
CA ALA A 15 -4.72 -7.74 -9.34
C ALA A 15 -6.26 -7.76 -9.17
N GLU A 16 -6.99 -7.01 -9.99
CA GLU A 16 -8.46 -6.95 -10.01
C GLU A 16 -9.12 -8.29 -10.39
N SER A 17 -8.40 -9.16 -11.09
CA SER A 17 -8.89 -10.50 -11.47
C SER A 17 -8.47 -11.61 -10.50
N LEU A 18 -7.67 -11.27 -9.48
CA LEU A 18 -7.16 -12.22 -8.50
C LEU A 18 -8.02 -12.21 -7.22
N THR A 19 -8.16 -13.38 -6.62
CA THR A 19 -8.69 -13.48 -5.25
C THR A 19 -7.64 -13.02 -4.24
N ILE A 20 -8.07 -12.68 -3.02
CA ILE A 20 -7.14 -12.27 -1.94
C ILE A 20 -6.05 -13.34 -1.69
N PRO A 21 -6.35 -14.65 -1.58
CA PRO A 21 -5.31 -15.67 -1.47
C PRO A 21 -4.34 -15.70 -2.65
N GLN A 22 -4.83 -15.49 -3.87
CA GLN A 22 -3.96 -15.43 -5.06
C GLN A 22 -3.03 -14.22 -5.03
N ILE A 23 -3.51 -13.06 -4.57
CA ILE A 23 -2.67 -11.86 -4.39
C ILE A 23 -1.57 -12.13 -3.37
N GLU A 24 -1.89 -12.74 -2.23
CA GLU A 24 -0.90 -13.10 -1.21
C GLU A 24 0.16 -14.07 -1.74
N LEU A 25 -0.25 -15.10 -2.46
CA LEU A 25 0.69 -16.04 -3.08
C LEU A 25 1.62 -15.36 -4.08
N GLU A 26 1.08 -14.47 -4.90
CA GLU A 26 1.87 -13.72 -5.90
C GLU A 26 2.87 -12.76 -5.23
N ILE A 27 2.45 -12.05 -4.19
CA ILE A 27 3.35 -11.20 -3.39
C ILE A 27 4.47 -12.05 -2.77
N GLY A 28 4.14 -13.21 -2.22
CA GLY A 28 5.11 -14.15 -1.66
C GLY A 28 6.11 -14.66 -2.70
N ARG A 29 5.64 -15.00 -3.91
CA ARG A 29 6.47 -15.42 -5.04
C ARG A 29 7.45 -14.32 -5.44
N LEU A 30 6.95 -13.10 -5.63
CA LEU A 30 7.76 -11.93 -6.00
C LEU A 30 8.78 -11.58 -4.92
N ALA A 31 8.39 -11.66 -3.64
CA ALA A 31 9.28 -11.40 -2.51
C ALA A 31 10.44 -12.40 -2.45
N LYS A 32 10.17 -13.68 -2.70
CA LYS A 32 11.21 -14.71 -2.78
C LYS A 32 12.18 -14.42 -3.94
N ARG A 33 11.66 -14.13 -5.12
CA ARG A 33 12.47 -13.79 -6.29
C ARG A 33 13.31 -12.52 -6.06
N ALA A 34 12.76 -11.53 -5.36
CA ALA A 34 13.49 -10.33 -4.97
C ALA A 34 14.68 -10.64 -4.07
N ARG A 35 14.47 -11.47 -3.04
CA ARG A 35 15.55 -11.90 -2.13
C ARG A 35 16.64 -12.70 -2.84
N ASP A 36 16.25 -13.51 -3.82
CA ASP A 36 17.16 -14.33 -4.62
C ASP A 36 17.83 -13.56 -5.77
N ASN A 37 17.56 -12.25 -5.92
CA ASN A 37 17.99 -11.41 -7.06
C ASN A 37 17.60 -11.99 -8.43
N LYS A 38 16.41 -12.57 -8.54
CA LYS A 38 15.91 -13.24 -9.75
C LYS A 38 14.70 -12.54 -10.38
N LEU A 39 14.38 -11.30 -9.96
CA LEU A 39 13.32 -10.52 -10.61
C LEU A 39 13.73 -10.14 -12.03
N SER A 40 12.84 -10.34 -12.98
CA SER A 40 13.03 -9.86 -14.35
C SER A 40 12.59 -8.40 -14.49
N VAL A 41 13.00 -7.76 -15.59
CA VAL A 41 12.58 -6.38 -15.89
C VAL A 41 11.05 -6.32 -16.09
N GLU A 42 10.48 -7.33 -16.72
CA GLU A 42 9.02 -7.42 -16.92
C GLU A 42 8.25 -7.49 -15.62
N GLU A 43 8.82 -8.14 -14.59
CA GLU A 43 8.20 -8.22 -13.26
C GLU A 43 8.26 -6.90 -12.48
N MET A 44 9.00 -5.91 -12.95
CA MET A 44 9.20 -4.60 -12.30
C MET A 44 8.63 -3.43 -13.11
N THR A 45 8.02 -3.66 -14.26
CA THR A 45 7.52 -2.62 -15.17
C THR A 45 6.03 -2.75 -15.43
N GLY A 46 5.40 -1.64 -15.83
CA GLY A 46 3.99 -1.61 -16.23
C GLY A 46 2.98 -1.52 -15.09
N GLY A 47 3.42 -1.28 -13.86
CA GLY A 47 2.50 -1.02 -12.75
C GLY A 47 1.76 0.31 -12.93
N THR A 48 0.49 0.36 -12.52
CA THR A 48 -0.37 1.54 -12.64
C THR A 48 -0.60 2.25 -11.31
N PHE A 49 -0.36 1.56 -10.20
CA PHE A 49 -0.52 2.07 -8.84
C PHE A 49 0.51 1.44 -7.94
N SER A 50 1.03 2.18 -6.98
CA SER A 50 2.02 1.67 -6.02
C SER A 50 1.49 1.68 -4.60
N ILE A 51 1.91 0.67 -3.84
CA ILE A 51 1.69 0.61 -2.39
C ILE A 51 3.06 0.51 -1.72
N THR A 52 3.32 1.39 -0.76
CA THR A 52 4.53 1.36 0.05
C THR A 52 4.18 1.17 1.53
N ASN A 53 5.04 0.47 2.27
CA ASN A 53 4.83 0.23 3.69
C ASN A 53 6.07 0.64 4.49
N GLY A 54 5.98 1.77 5.19
CA GLY A 54 7.00 2.26 6.11
C GLY A 54 6.86 1.72 7.53
N GLY A 55 5.78 1.02 7.84
CA GLY A 55 5.47 0.53 9.17
C GLY A 55 6.47 -0.48 9.70
N VAL A 56 7.08 -1.28 8.82
CA VAL A 56 8.16 -2.22 9.17
C VAL A 56 9.40 -1.53 9.74
N PHE A 57 9.56 -0.23 9.50
CA PHE A 57 10.61 0.63 10.06
C PHE A 57 10.10 1.55 11.17
N GLY A 58 8.87 1.35 11.64
CA GLY A 58 8.27 2.11 12.74
C GLY A 58 7.64 3.45 12.32
N SER A 59 7.50 3.74 11.03
CA SER A 59 6.88 4.99 10.58
C SER A 59 5.41 5.06 10.99
N MET A 60 5.05 6.12 11.70
CA MET A 60 3.66 6.40 12.07
C MET A 60 2.89 7.05 10.92
N LEU A 61 3.51 8.00 10.24
CA LEU A 61 2.92 8.75 9.13
C LEU A 61 4.04 9.34 8.26
N SER A 62 3.89 9.22 6.96
CA SER A 62 4.79 9.81 5.96
C SER A 62 3.99 10.25 4.74
N THR A 63 4.61 11.06 3.89
CA THR A 63 4.07 11.43 2.58
C THR A 63 4.82 10.62 1.52
N PRO A 64 4.21 9.57 0.94
CA PRO A 64 4.88 8.79 -0.10
C PRO A 64 5.08 9.62 -1.37
N ILE A 65 6.13 9.29 -2.11
CA ILE A 65 6.47 9.96 -3.38
C ILE A 65 5.89 9.15 -4.52
N ILE A 66 5.17 9.81 -5.42
CA ILE A 66 4.61 9.18 -6.63
C ILE A 66 5.75 8.59 -7.47
N ASN A 67 5.52 7.38 -7.97
CA ASN A 67 6.44 6.67 -8.87
C ASN A 67 6.04 6.93 -10.33
N PRO A 68 6.65 7.92 -11.02
CA PRO A 68 6.25 8.23 -12.39
C PRO A 68 6.40 7.02 -13.32
N PRO A 69 5.54 6.85 -14.33
CA PRO A 69 4.45 7.72 -14.77
C PRO A 69 3.11 7.48 -14.06
N GLN A 70 3.09 6.77 -12.94
CA GLN A 70 1.89 6.55 -12.17
C GLN A 70 1.35 7.86 -11.59
N SER A 71 0.04 7.92 -11.34
CA SER A 71 -0.63 9.13 -10.87
C SER A 71 -0.91 9.13 -9.37
N ALA A 72 -0.71 8.01 -8.68
CA ALA A 72 -0.97 7.92 -7.24
C ALA A 72 -0.15 6.80 -6.59
N ILE A 73 0.04 6.93 -5.28
CA ILE A 73 0.69 5.94 -4.42
C ILE A 73 0.04 5.95 -3.04
N LEU A 74 -0.19 4.76 -2.49
CA LEU A 74 -0.70 4.58 -1.14
C LEU A 74 0.45 4.25 -0.18
N GLY A 75 0.55 5.02 0.89
CA GLY A 75 1.46 4.77 2.01
C GLY A 75 0.76 4.07 3.17
N MET A 76 1.30 2.94 3.58
CA MET A 76 0.94 2.21 4.79
C MET A 76 1.99 2.45 5.88
N HIS A 77 1.57 2.35 7.13
CA HIS A 77 2.42 2.70 8.28
C HIS A 77 2.30 1.65 9.38
N ASN A 78 2.91 1.94 10.53
CA ASN A 78 2.88 1.03 11.66
C ASN A 78 1.46 0.89 12.23
N VAL A 79 1.12 -0.32 12.64
CA VAL A 79 -0.12 -0.63 13.36
C VAL A 79 0.17 -0.47 14.85
N VAL A 80 -0.55 0.42 15.52
CA VAL A 80 -0.37 0.73 16.95
C VAL A 80 -1.72 0.70 17.66
N GLU A 81 -1.77 0.10 18.82
CA GLU A 81 -2.97 0.18 19.66
C GLU A 81 -3.19 1.61 20.14
N ARG A 82 -4.39 2.14 19.88
CA ARG A 82 -4.78 3.51 20.26
C ARG A 82 -6.17 3.53 20.87
N PRO A 83 -6.44 4.47 21.80
CA PRO A 83 -7.78 4.73 22.27
C PRO A 83 -8.59 5.40 21.15
N VAL A 84 -9.75 4.84 20.87
CA VAL A 84 -10.70 5.39 19.89
C VAL A 84 -12.09 5.46 20.49
N ALA A 85 -12.88 6.43 20.07
CA ALA A 85 -14.28 6.54 20.46
C ALA A 85 -15.13 5.63 19.55
N LEU A 86 -15.85 4.70 20.16
CA LEU A 86 -16.77 3.79 19.46
C LEU A 86 -18.08 3.71 20.26
N ASN A 87 -19.20 4.08 19.62
CA ASN A 87 -20.55 4.07 20.24
C ASN A 87 -20.58 4.81 21.60
N GLY A 88 -19.93 5.97 21.69
CA GLY A 88 -19.87 6.78 22.90
C GLY A 88 -18.92 6.26 23.98
N GLN A 89 -18.13 5.24 23.70
CA GLN A 89 -17.17 4.65 24.65
C GLN A 89 -15.75 4.77 24.11
N VAL A 90 -14.77 4.84 25.01
CA VAL A 90 -13.34 4.76 24.66
C VAL A 90 -12.92 3.30 24.70
N VAL A 91 -12.44 2.80 23.56
CA VAL A 91 -11.96 1.43 23.39
C VAL A 91 -10.57 1.43 22.77
N ILE A 92 -9.78 0.40 23.04
CA ILE A 92 -8.47 0.21 22.40
C ILE A 92 -8.66 -0.58 21.12
N ARG A 93 -8.09 -0.05 20.03
CA ARG A 93 -8.13 -0.69 18.71
C ARG A 93 -6.76 -0.58 18.04
N PRO A 94 -6.39 -1.56 17.22
CA PRO A 94 -5.24 -1.41 16.33
C PRO A 94 -5.57 -0.38 15.25
N VAL A 95 -4.72 0.63 15.13
CA VAL A 95 -4.90 1.75 14.19
C VAL A 95 -3.66 1.89 13.32
N MET A 96 -3.87 2.09 12.03
CA MET A 96 -2.84 2.40 11.05
C MET A 96 -3.26 3.62 10.25
N TYR A 97 -2.36 4.59 10.10
CA TYR A 97 -2.58 5.69 9.17
C TYR A 97 -2.30 5.27 7.74
N LEU A 98 -3.15 5.74 6.84
CA LEU A 98 -2.98 5.62 5.38
C LEU A 98 -2.77 7.01 4.81
N ALA A 99 -1.82 7.14 3.89
CA ALA A 99 -1.57 8.37 3.17
C ALA A 99 -1.64 8.09 1.66
N LEU A 100 -2.38 8.90 0.93
CA LEU A 100 -2.47 8.84 -0.51
C LEU A 100 -1.83 10.09 -1.11
N SER A 101 -0.73 9.91 -1.85
CA SER A 101 -0.19 10.96 -2.71
C SER A 101 -0.73 10.77 -4.12
N TYR A 102 -1.14 11.85 -4.77
CA TYR A 102 -1.73 11.80 -6.09
C TYR A 102 -1.42 13.04 -6.92
N ASP A 103 -1.50 12.88 -8.23
CA ASP A 103 -1.32 13.98 -9.17
C ASP A 103 -2.62 14.80 -9.24
N HIS A 104 -2.61 15.96 -8.59
CA HIS A 104 -3.79 16.80 -8.47
C HIS A 104 -4.22 17.47 -9.80
N ARG A 105 -3.42 17.32 -10.85
CA ARG A 105 -3.80 17.79 -12.20
C ARG A 105 -4.85 16.89 -12.86
N ILE A 106 -4.94 15.61 -12.44
CA ILE A 106 -5.85 14.60 -13.00
C ILE A 106 -6.76 13.94 -11.97
N ILE A 107 -6.46 14.07 -10.69
CA ILE A 107 -7.26 13.53 -9.57
C ILE A 107 -7.63 14.70 -8.67
N ASP A 108 -8.91 14.87 -8.35
CA ASP A 108 -9.37 15.89 -7.43
C ASP A 108 -9.50 15.39 -5.98
N GLY A 109 -9.78 16.32 -5.06
CA GLY A 109 -9.92 15.99 -3.64
C GLY A 109 -11.12 15.08 -3.36
N ARG A 110 -12.19 15.15 -4.15
CA ARG A 110 -13.36 14.30 -4.00
C ARG A 110 -13.02 12.84 -4.31
N GLU A 111 -12.32 12.61 -5.41
CA GLU A 111 -11.90 11.26 -5.83
C GLU A 111 -10.93 10.65 -4.84
N SER A 112 -9.89 11.39 -4.44
CA SER A 112 -8.86 10.90 -3.52
C SER A 112 -9.42 10.59 -2.13
N VAL A 113 -10.25 11.47 -1.57
CA VAL A 113 -10.86 11.26 -0.25
C VAL A 113 -11.88 10.14 -0.29
N SER A 114 -12.69 10.06 -1.35
CA SER A 114 -13.67 8.96 -1.52
C SER A 114 -12.97 7.60 -1.63
N PHE A 115 -11.84 7.54 -2.29
CA PHE A 115 -11.01 6.32 -2.37
C PHE A 115 -10.56 5.87 -0.97
N LEU A 116 -9.98 6.78 -0.18
CA LEU A 116 -9.53 6.46 1.19
C LEU A 116 -10.70 6.08 2.10
N PHE A 117 -11.82 6.77 1.98
CA PHE A 117 -13.02 6.46 2.74
C PHE A 117 -13.54 5.05 2.42
N LYS A 118 -13.54 4.68 1.14
CA LYS A 118 -13.97 3.35 0.71
C LYS A 118 -13.04 2.25 1.22
N MET A 119 -11.74 2.49 1.23
CA MET A 119 -10.78 1.56 1.84
C MET A 119 -11.06 1.38 3.34
N LYS A 120 -11.30 2.48 4.06
CA LYS A 120 -11.66 2.44 5.48
C LYS A 120 -12.89 1.57 5.72
N GLU A 121 -13.95 1.73 4.92
CA GLU A 121 -15.15 0.91 5.02
C GLU A 121 -14.86 -0.59 4.89
N TYR A 122 -14.02 -0.98 3.93
CA TYR A 122 -13.65 -2.39 3.75
C TYR A 122 -12.77 -2.95 4.88
N LEU A 123 -11.90 -2.14 5.45
CA LEU A 123 -10.97 -2.58 6.51
C LEU A 123 -11.63 -2.62 7.89
N GLU A 124 -12.61 -1.77 8.15
CA GLU A 124 -13.28 -1.65 9.45
C GLU A 124 -14.57 -2.46 9.56
N ASN A 125 -14.98 -3.12 8.54
CA ASN A 125 -16.20 -3.96 8.54
C ASN A 125 -15.97 -5.33 9.17
#